data_992e7d0906e3ef8826beb05d923617aa
#
_entry.id   992e7d0906e3ef8826beb05d923617aa
#
_cell.length_a   1.000
_cell.length_b   1.000
_cell.length_c   1.000
_cell.angle_alpha   90.00
_cell.angle_beta   90.00
_cell.angle_gamma   90.00
#
_symmetry.space_group_name_H-M   'P 1'
#
loop_
_entity.id
_entity.type
_entity.pdbx_description
1 polymer ?
#
loop_
_entity_poly.entity_id
_entity_poly.type
_entity_poly.pdbx_seq_one_letter_code
_entity_poly.pdbx_strand_id
1 'polypeptide(L)'
;MSAEVYQPEKDTPAENLTYVSELTDGRNLYQISITLLDSNGHRSYQASSMLQVQVVGGRLLGLENGDLADVTEYTANYRRAYHGELIAYVQADSDIPAVVTISGEMLKTLAVTVPANN
;
A
#
# COMPACT_ATOMS: atom_id res chain seq x y z
N MET A 1 15.50 -25.67 -15.10
CA MET A 1 15.56 -24.93 -15.22
C MET A 1 16.01 -24.11 -14.78
N SER A 2 16.25 -23.62 -15.16
CA SER A 2 16.88 -22.68 -14.68
C SER A 2 16.14 -21.93 -13.81
N ALA A 3 16.63 -21.66 -12.77
CA ALA A 3 16.02 -20.75 -11.93
C ALA A 3 15.90 -19.49 -12.65
N GLU A 4 14.77 -18.91 -12.55
CA GLU A 4 14.61 -17.62 -13.04
C GLU A 4 15.30 -16.67 -12.14
N VAL A 5 16.25 -15.95 -12.66
CA VAL A 5 16.96 -14.93 -11.92
C VAL A 5 16.17 -13.64 -12.07
N TYR A 6 15.81 -13.05 -10.97
CA TYR A 6 15.13 -11.77 -11.02
C TYR A 6 16.04 -10.73 -11.65
N GLN A 7 15.54 -10.03 -12.64
CA GLN A 7 16.29 -9.01 -13.33
C GLN A 7 15.54 -7.70 -13.25
N PRO A 8 15.93 -6.82 -12.33
CA PRO A 8 15.19 -5.59 -12.12
C PRO A 8 14.97 -4.76 -13.38
N GLU A 9 15.94 -4.75 -14.28
CA GLU A 9 15.80 -3.95 -15.49
C GLU A 9 14.76 -4.52 -16.44
N LYS A 10 14.30 -5.73 -16.19
CA LYS A 10 13.25 -6.36 -17.01
C LYS A 10 11.95 -6.53 -16.24
N ASP A 11 11.87 -5.87 -15.08
CA ASP A 11 10.66 -5.96 -14.29
C ASP A 11 9.51 -5.37 -15.08
N THR A 12 8.36 -6.01 -15.03
CA THR A 12 7.20 -5.49 -15.74
C THR A 12 6.52 -4.42 -14.89
N PRO A 13 5.78 -3.53 -15.54
CA PRO A 13 5.07 -2.49 -14.79
C PRO A 13 4.10 -3.11 -13.79
N ALA A 14 3.87 -2.41 -12.70
CA ALA A 14 2.90 -2.84 -11.73
C ALA A 14 1.49 -2.70 -12.29
N GLU A 15 0.64 -3.67 -12.02
CA GLU A 15 -0.74 -3.65 -12.46
C GLU A 15 -1.72 -3.88 -11.34
N ASN A 16 -1.28 -4.53 -10.27
CA ASN A 16 -2.15 -4.92 -9.17
C ASN A 16 -1.54 -4.54 -7.84
N LEU A 17 -2.37 -4.52 -6.81
CA LEU A 17 -1.94 -4.25 -5.46
C LEU A 17 -2.37 -5.40 -4.57
N THR A 18 -1.54 -5.72 -3.58
CA THR A 18 -1.93 -6.63 -2.51
C THR A 18 -1.58 -5.97 -1.19
N TYR A 19 -2.08 -6.55 -0.09
CA TYR A 19 -1.85 -5.92 1.19
C TYR A 19 -1.82 -6.93 2.31
N VAL A 20 -1.21 -6.52 3.42
CA VAL A 20 -1.30 -7.20 4.70
C VAL A 20 -1.64 -6.12 5.72
N SER A 21 -2.69 -6.33 6.52
CA SER A 21 -3.07 -5.37 7.54
C SER A 21 -2.87 -5.99 8.91
N GLU A 22 -2.37 -5.18 9.83
CA GLU A 22 -2.11 -5.62 11.19
C GLU A 22 -2.59 -4.57 12.16
N LEU A 23 -3.25 -5.02 13.24
CA LEU A 23 -3.60 -4.14 14.33
C LEU A 23 -2.33 -3.89 15.14
N THR A 24 -1.87 -2.64 15.18
CA THR A 24 -0.62 -2.33 15.86
C THR A 24 -0.83 -1.73 17.24
N ASP A 25 -2.08 -1.44 17.59
CA ASP A 25 -2.40 -0.81 18.87
C ASP A 25 -3.84 -1.17 19.18
N GLY A 26 -4.12 -1.46 20.44
CA GLY A 26 -5.47 -1.84 20.85
C GLY A 26 -6.51 -0.75 20.68
N ARG A 27 -6.13 0.39 20.10
CA ARG A 27 -7.04 1.50 19.89
C ARG A 27 -7.43 1.66 18.43
N ASN A 28 -7.56 0.55 17.71
CA ASN A 28 -8.01 0.56 16.32
C ASN A 28 -7.00 1.20 15.37
N LEU A 29 -5.73 1.07 15.67
CA LEU A 29 -4.67 1.58 14.82
C LEU A 29 -4.12 0.42 13.98
N TYR A 30 -4.18 0.56 12.67
CA TYR A 30 -3.79 -0.49 11.74
C TYR A 30 -2.63 -0.05 10.88
N GLN A 31 -1.71 -0.96 10.67
CA GLN A 31 -0.64 -0.79 9.70
C GLN A 31 -0.99 -1.64 8.48
N ILE A 32 -1.09 -1.01 7.33
CA ILE A 32 -1.42 -1.69 6.08
C ILE A 32 -0.20 -1.63 5.19
N SER A 33 0.39 -2.79 4.93
CA SER A 33 1.55 -2.90 4.04
C SER A 33 1.04 -3.23 2.65
N ILE A 34 1.29 -2.35 1.70
CA ILE A 34 0.78 -2.45 0.35
C ILE A 34 1.94 -2.79 -0.57
N THR A 35 1.77 -3.83 -1.39
CA THR A 35 2.80 -4.28 -2.32
C THR A 35 2.26 -4.19 -3.74
N LEU A 36 3.07 -3.67 -4.64
CA LEU A 36 2.72 -3.56 -6.04
C LEU A 36 3.16 -4.83 -6.76
N LEU A 37 2.25 -5.40 -7.54
CA LEU A 37 2.47 -6.65 -8.24
C LEU A 37 2.41 -6.42 -9.75
N ASP A 38 3.24 -7.16 -10.50
CA ASP A 38 3.15 -7.14 -11.95
C ASP A 38 2.02 -8.06 -12.42
N SER A 39 1.88 -8.20 -13.73
CA SER A 39 0.78 -8.99 -14.29
C SER A 39 0.88 -10.47 -13.95
N ASN A 40 2.04 -10.94 -13.54
CA ASN A 40 2.24 -12.34 -13.16
C ASN A 40 2.08 -12.56 -11.67
N GLY A 41 1.74 -11.52 -10.91
CA GLY A 41 1.56 -11.65 -9.47
C GLY A 41 2.85 -11.56 -8.67
N HIS A 42 3.96 -11.18 -9.30
CA HIS A 42 5.23 -11.02 -8.59
C HIS A 42 5.40 -9.58 -8.17
N ARG A 43 6.09 -9.37 -7.05
CA ARG A 43 6.35 -8.03 -6.58
C ARG A 43 7.14 -7.25 -7.61
N SER A 44 6.69 -6.06 -7.89
CA SER A 44 7.32 -5.19 -8.88
C SER A 44 8.31 -4.29 -8.15
N TYR A 45 9.53 -4.78 -7.97
CA TYR A 45 10.53 -4.08 -7.15
C TYR A 45 10.97 -2.74 -7.72
N GLN A 46 10.78 -2.55 -9.03
CA GLN A 46 11.15 -1.27 -9.65
C GLN A 46 10.01 -0.26 -9.60
N ALA A 47 8.84 -0.66 -9.14
CA ALA A 47 7.68 0.22 -9.20
C ALA A 47 7.81 1.36 -8.21
N SER A 48 7.57 2.55 -8.69
CA SER A 48 7.56 3.75 -7.85
C SER A 48 6.31 4.56 -8.15
N SER A 49 5.21 3.88 -8.42
CA SER A 49 3.95 4.54 -8.76
C SER A 49 3.48 5.42 -7.63
N MET A 50 2.91 6.57 -8.00
CA MET A 50 2.27 7.42 -7.01
C MET A 50 0.96 6.78 -6.61
N LEU A 51 0.78 6.53 -5.32
CA LEU A 51 -0.44 5.95 -4.79
C LEU A 51 -1.20 6.98 -3.98
N GLN A 52 -2.52 6.93 -4.09
CA GLN A 52 -3.40 7.78 -3.32
C GLN A 52 -4.22 6.90 -2.39
N VAL A 53 -4.38 7.33 -1.15
CA VAL A 53 -5.07 6.55 -0.13
C VAL A 53 -6.19 7.39 0.44
N GLN A 54 -7.40 6.82 0.45
CA GLN A 54 -8.57 7.47 1.02
C GLN A 54 -9.19 6.57 2.07
N VAL A 55 -9.65 7.16 3.16
CA VAL A 55 -10.20 6.39 4.29
C VAL A 55 -11.59 6.90 4.58
N VAL A 56 -12.55 5.98 4.70
CA VAL A 56 -13.91 6.26 5.13
C VAL A 56 -14.16 5.44 6.39
N GLY A 57 -14.67 6.06 7.44
CA GLY A 57 -14.91 5.38 8.71
C GLY A 57 -13.70 5.41 9.63
N GLY A 58 -12.76 6.27 9.33
CA GLY A 58 -11.55 6.43 10.11
C GLY A 58 -10.71 7.54 9.50
N ARG A 59 -9.43 7.53 9.81
CA ARG A 59 -8.57 8.56 9.24
C ARG A 59 -7.19 7.99 8.92
N LEU A 60 -6.56 8.59 7.94
CA LEU A 60 -5.22 8.24 7.55
C LEU A 60 -4.26 9.03 8.42
N LEU A 61 -3.39 8.32 9.13
CA LEU A 61 -2.42 8.97 10.01
C LEU A 61 -1.13 9.31 9.28
N GLY A 62 -0.76 8.52 8.28
CA GLY A 62 0.44 8.81 7.52
C GLY A 62 0.75 7.70 6.54
N LEU A 63 1.63 8.02 5.60
CA LEU A 63 2.15 7.07 4.60
C LEU A 63 3.65 7.05 4.71
N GLU A 64 4.23 5.87 4.54
CA GLU A 64 5.67 5.71 4.65
C GLU A 64 6.17 4.77 3.57
N ASN A 65 7.26 5.12 2.91
CA ASN A 65 7.81 4.26 1.86
C ASN A 65 9.26 3.85 2.09
N GLY A 66 9.91 4.40 3.11
CA GLY A 66 11.30 4.06 3.39
C GLY A 66 12.32 4.80 2.54
N ASP A 67 11.88 5.66 1.64
CA ASP A 67 12.78 6.41 0.78
C ASP A 67 13.21 7.69 1.48
N LEU A 68 14.47 7.75 1.92
CA LEU A 68 14.97 8.89 2.67
C LEU A 68 15.04 10.17 1.83
N ALA A 69 14.98 10.04 0.51
CA ALA A 69 15.02 11.19 -0.37
C ALA A 69 13.62 11.74 -0.67
N ASP A 70 12.57 11.05 -0.25
CA ASP A 70 11.21 11.49 -0.52
C ASP A 70 10.84 12.62 0.43
N VAL A 71 10.51 13.77 -0.13
CA VAL A 71 10.17 14.96 0.68
C VAL A 71 8.67 15.17 0.79
N THR A 72 7.85 14.20 0.34
CA THR A 72 6.40 14.30 0.50
C THR A 72 6.07 14.34 1.99
N GLU A 73 5.14 15.22 2.37
CA GLU A 73 4.76 15.30 3.76
C GLU A 73 4.19 14.00 4.25
N TYR A 74 4.59 13.61 5.46
CA TYR A 74 4.16 12.33 6.03
C TYR A 74 2.64 12.21 6.08
N THR A 75 1.94 13.31 6.35
CA THR A 75 0.50 13.29 6.50
C THR A 75 -0.27 13.49 5.20
N ALA A 76 0.43 13.62 4.06
CA ALA A 76 -0.26 13.69 2.78
C ALA A 76 -0.96 12.37 2.50
N ASN A 77 -2.05 12.42 1.74
CA ASN A 77 -2.79 11.19 1.41
C ASN A 77 -2.31 10.58 0.11
N TYR A 78 -1.11 10.91 -0.32
CA TYR A 78 -0.48 10.30 -1.49
C TYR A 78 1.00 10.19 -1.23
N ARG A 79 1.63 9.19 -1.85
CA ARG A 79 3.06 9.00 -1.74
C ARG A 79 3.49 7.98 -2.77
N ARG A 80 4.71 8.09 -3.27
CA ARG A 80 5.21 7.10 -4.21
C ARG A 80 5.58 5.84 -3.48
N ALA A 81 5.27 4.70 -4.10
CA ALA A 81 5.79 3.44 -3.62
C ALA A 81 7.31 3.44 -3.81
N TYR A 82 8.00 2.71 -2.96
CA TYR A 82 9.44 2.59 -3.03
C TYR A 82 9.78 1.12 -3.03
N HIS A 83 10.49 0.68 -4.06
CA HIS A 83 10.79 -0.74 -4.26
C HIS A 83 9.52 -1.58 -4.25
N GLY A 84 8.44 -1.01 -4.80
CA GLY A 84 7.19 -1.73 -4.91
C GLY A 84 6.38 -1.82 -3.63
N GLU A 85 6.65 -0.96 -2.66
CA GLU A 85 5.95 -1.06 -1.37
C GLU A 85 5.59 0.30 -0.82
N LEU A 86 4.48 0.35 -0.08
CA LEU A 86 4.04 1.54 0.64
C LEU A 86 3.33 1.08 1.90
N ILE A 87 3.53 1.79 2.99
CA ILE A 87 2.88 1.47 4.26
C ILE A 87 1.93 2.60 4.62
N ALA A 88 0.68 2.25 4.96
CA ALA A 88 -0.32 3.20 5.40
C ALA A 88 -0.67 2.93 6.86
N TYR A 89 -0.74 3.99 7.65
CA TYR A 89 -1.16 3.91 9.05
C TYR A 89 -2.55 4.52 9.14
N VAL A 90 -3.52 3.73 9.57
CA VAL A 90 -4.92 4.10 9.57
C VAL A 90 -5.53 3.86 10.94
N GLN A 91 -6.28 4.83 11.43
CA GLN A 91 -7.03 4.66 12.66
C GLN A 91 -8.51 4.56 12.31
N ALA A 92 -9.14 3.45 12.66
CA ALA A 92 -10.57 3.28 12.42
C ALA A 92 -11.37 3.95 13.53
N ASP A 93 -12.55 4.46 13.20
CA ASP A 93 -13.49 4.91 14.21
C ASP A 93 -13.98 3.70 14.99
N SER A 94 -14.36 3.91 16.25
CA SER A 94 -14.36 2.83 17.21
C SER A 94 -15.18 1.61 16.82
N ASP A 95 -16.41 1.77 16.35
CA ASP A 95 -17.27 0.61 16.17
C ASP A 95 -17.58 0.31 14.71
N ILE A 96 -17.19 1.16 13.82
CA ILE A 96 -17.54 1.02 12.41
C ILE A 96 -16.29 0.65 11.63
N PRO A 97 -16.35 -0.40 10.81
CA PRO A 97 -15.17 -0.73 10.01
C PRO A 97 -14.82 0.42 9.09
N ALA A 98 -13.53 0.69 8.97
CA ALA A 98 -13.04 1.68 8.04
C ALA A 98 -12.73 1.02 6.72
N VAL A 99 -13.01 1.73 5.62
CA VAL A 99 -12.66 1.26 4.29
C VAL A 99 -11.53 2.13 3.77
N VAL A 100 -10.45 1.50 3.40
CA VAL A 100 -9.25 2.16 2.90
C VAL A 100 -9.15 1.85 1.42
N THR A 101 -9.19 2.88 0.59
CA THR A 101 -9.12 2.71 -0.86
C THR A 101 -7.76 3.19 -1.33
N ILE A 102 -7.03 2.32 -2.00
CA ILE A 102 -5.72 2.63 -2.54
C ILE A 102 -5.81 2.61 -4.05
N SER A 103 -5.40 3.70 -4.68
CA SER A 103 -5.47 3.82 -6.12
C SER A 103 -4.17 4.39 -6.67
N GLY A 104 -3.91 4.10 -7.94
CA GLY A 104 -2.77 4.63 -8.65
C GLY A 104 -3.03 4.54 -10.12
N GLU A 105 -2.29 5.35 -10.89
CA GLU A 105 -2.45 5.36 -12.33
C GLU A 105 -2.07 3.99 -12.88
N MET A 106 -2.89 3.45 -13.77
CA MET A 106 -2.64 2.16 -14.42
C MET A 106 -2.69 0.97 -13.46
N LEU A 107 -3.23 1.17 -12.25
CA LEU A 107 -3.34 0.10 -11.26
C LEU A 107 -4.81 -0.17 -10.96
N LYS A 108 -5.13 -1.43 -10.68
CA LYS A 108 -6.46 -1.75 -10.19
C LYS A 108 -6.60 -1.24 -8.78
N THR A 109 -7.70 -0.57 -8.51
CA THR A 109 -7.98 -0.02 -7.20
C THR A 109 -8.17 -1.14 -6.19
N LEU A 110 -7.57 -0.97 -5.02
CA LEU A 110 -7.67 -1.93 -3.93
C LEU A 110 -8.49 -1.32 -2.80
N ALA A 111 -9.47 -2.06 -2.29
CA ALA A 111 -10.24 -1.64 -1.13
C ALA A 111 -9.95 -2.58 0.02
N VAL A 112 -9.60 -2.03 1.17
CA VAL A 112 -9.25 -2.80 2.35
C VAL A 112 -10.20 -2.39 3.47
N THR A 113 -10.81 -3.37 4.14
CA THR A 113 -11.67 -3.09 5.28
C THR A 113 -10.91 -3.43 6.56
N VAL A 114 -10.89 -2.48 7.50
CA VAL A 114 -10.25 -2.71 8.80
C VAL A 114 -11.23 -2.34 9.91
N PRO A 115 -11.41 -3.20 10.88
CA PRO A 115 -10.82 -4.53 10.95
C PRO A 115 -11.37 -5.41 9.85
N ALA A 116 -10.57 -6.41 9.49
CA ALA A 116 -11.02 -7.34 8.47
C ALA A 116 -12.24 -8.07 8.98
N ASN A 117 -13.25 -8.16 8.14
CA ASN A 117 -14.43 -8.89 8.54
C ASN A 117 -14.22 -10.35 8.38
N ASN A 118 -14.78 -11.07 9.24
CA ASN A 118 -14.72 -12.51 9.15
C ASN A 118 -15.84 -13.05 8.31
#